data_8322a39adc89c955c0cb83e3e57c0984
#
_entry.id   8322a39adc89c955c0cb83e3e57c0984
#
_cell.length_a   1.000
_cell.length_b   1.000
_cell.length_c   1.000
_cell.angle_alpha   90.00
_cell.angle_beta   90.00
_cell.angle_gamma   90.00
#
_symmetry.space_group_name_H-M   'P 1'
#
loop_
_entity.id
_entity.type
_entity.pdbx_description
1 polymer ?
#
loop_
_entity_poly.entity_id
_entity_poly.type
_entity_poly.pdbx_seq_one_letter_code
_entity_poly.pdbx_strand_id
1 'polypeptide(L)'
;MSIRTLQQYVESLKDGRVVYCLGERVKDVTQHPILRVCIDWMAMDYVLQQDPRYQSLVTEKTEDGEQGSFVFMPQTSPKDLLRLREIVKLWARVCYGKPPGAKFVGKDGLNAVTVVTKRIDKEYGTKYAERVEEYRKFLIRTDNSIALGMTDVKGDRSLRPSKQQPHQDYYVRIVEERKEGIVVRGAKAHISEAPLSNEIIILPCRAMREDDKAYAVSFAVPANAKGLTLISAEPEIKEPGNFFDNPISASIYLNDAMVIFDDVFIPNERVFMKGEWRFAGDIAYMFGNFHRLSAETYKAAELELVVGAAALMAEYNGVEKAPHIQDKLAWLVLYAEATEIMGRSACEHCVSEPDSNLVYPNPMYANIAKLFFADNWHQATKYLQDIAGGIVATAPSSKDYFNPEIHDMIDKYLGGKAGIPTEHRLRLIKLIRDLTSSYEDVLTLHAEGSLAAQRLSIYALGDFGKYKAAAKRAARIKDGTEHPVYSQLPEFPPKI
;
A
#
# COMPACT_ATOMS: atom_id res chain seq x y z
N MET A 1 0.16 -3.29 -28.96
CA MET A 1 -0.54 -3.87 -27.79
C MET A 1 -0.06 -3.15 -26.57
N SER A 2 -0.95 -2.46 -25.87
CA SER A 2 -0.57 -1.61 -24.73
C SER A 2 -0.21 -2.39 -23.47
N ILE A 3 -0.72 -3.63 -23.28
CA ILE A 3 -0.43 -4.44 -22.09
C ILE A 3 0.79 -5.34 -22.30
N ARG A 4 1.68 -5.38 -21.30
CA ARG A 4 2.90 -6.19 -21.32
C ARG A 4 2.65 -7.63 -20.92
N THR A 5 3.52 -8.52 -21.39
CA THR A 5 3.68 -9.86 -20.86
C THR A 5 4.67 -9.85 -19.68
N LEU A 6 4.64 -10.91 -18.85
CA LEU A 6 5.65 -11.16 -17.81
C LEU A 6 7.07 -11.03 -18.38
N GLN A 7 7.33 -11.65 -19.55
CA GLN A 7 8.66 -11.66 -20.14
C GLN A 7 9.11 -10.25 -20.56
N GLN A 8 8.20 -9.43 -21.12
CA GLN A 8 8.50 -8.04 -21.47
C GLN A 8 8.79 -7.20 -20.23
N TYR A 9 8.09 -7.42 -19.12
CA TYR A 9 8.39 -6.77 -17.85
C TYR A 9 9.79 -7.15 -17.37
N VAL A 10 10.12 -8.43 -17.26
CA VAL A 10 11.45 -8.91 -16.81
C VAL A 10 12.56 -8.34 -17.68
N GLU A 11 12.41 -8.37 -19.02
CA GLU A 11 13.41 -7.83 -19.94
C GLU A 11 13.60 -6.32 -19.78
N SER A 12 12.53 -5.58 -19.47
CA SER A 12 12.62 -4.13 -19.26
C SER A 12 13.43 -3.71 -18.02
N LEU A 13 13.73 -4.64 -17.11
CA LEU A 13 14.54 -4.37 -15.93
C LEU A 13 16.06 -4.44 -16.21
N LYS A 14 16.46 -4.92 -17.38
CA LYS A 14 17.87 -4.99 -17.82
C LYS A 14 18.34 -3.66 -18.44
N ASP A 15 18.17 -2.58 -17.71
CA ASP A 15 18.33 -1.21 -18.20
C ASP A 15 19.56 -0.47 -17.65
N GLY A 16 20.42 -1.17 -16.90
CA GLY A 16 21.67 -0.61 -16.36
C GLY A 16 21.48 0.20 -15.08
N ARG A 17 20.33 0.11 -14.40
CA ARG A 17 20.07 0.76 -13.11
C ARG A 17 21.13 0.46 -12.06
N VAL A 18 21.37 1.40 -11.15
CA VAL A 18 22.32 1.24 -10.06
C VAL A 18 21.60 0.76 -8.81
N VAL A 19 21.74 -0.53 -8.50
CA VAL A 19 21.13 -1.18 -7.34
C VAL A 19 22.19 -1.78 -6.44
N TYR A 20 22.05 -1.60 -5.14
CA TYR A 20 22.82 -2.30 -4.11
C TYR A 20 21.89 -3.17 -3.27
N CYS A 21 22.34 -4.40 -2.97
CA CYS A 21 21.64 -5.34 -2.10
C CYS A 21 22.67 -6.08 -1.25
N LEU A 22 22.51 -6.15 0.07
CA LEU A 22 23.43 -6.78 1.02
C LEU A 22 24.90 -6.33 0.86
N GLY A 23 25.12 -5.05 0.59
CA GLY A 23 26.44 -4.44 0.46
C GLY A 23 27.09 -4.61 -0.92
N GLU A 24 26.49 -5.36 -1.83
CA GLU A 24 27.00 -5.61 -3.17
C GLU A 24 26.25 -4.83 -4.25
N ARG A 25 26.98 -4.37 -5.26
CA ARG A 25 26.38 -3.79 -6.45
C ARG A 25 25.79 -4.90 -7.34
N VAL A 26 24.49 -4.85 -7.54
CA VAL A 26 23.76 -5.80 -8.36
C VAL A 26 24.04 -5.53 -9.84
N LYS A 27 24.57 -6.52 -10.57
CA LYS A 27 24.87 -6.39 -12.01
C LYS A 27 23.59 -6.48 -12.86
N ASP A 28 22.70 -7.39 -12.50
CA ASP A 28 21.44 -7.64 -13.17
C ASP A 28 20.41 -8.08 -12.12
N VAL A 29 19.40 -7.25 -11.88
CA VAL A 29 18.34 -7.52 -10.88
C VAL A 29 17.56 -8.78 -11.22
N THR A 30 17.47 -9.14 -12.51
CA THR A 30 16.72 -10.32 -12.99
C THR A 30 17.44 -11.64 -12.72
N GLN A 31 18.73 -11.60 -12.36
CA GLN A 31 19.56 -12.77 -12.07
C GLN A 31 19.94 -12.84 -10.58
N HIS A 32 19.69 -11.80 -9.81
CA HIS A 32 20.02 -11.79 -8.39
C HIS A 32 19.09 -12.74 -7.61
N PRO A 33 19.61 -13.66 -6.79
CA PRO A 33 18.84 -14.76 -6.21
C PRO A 33 17.65 -14.30 -5.35
N ILE A 34 17.78 -13.17 -4.67
CA ILE A 34 16.73 -12.60 -3.82
C ILE A 34 15.78 -11.72 -4.65
N LEU A 35 16.32 -10.76 -5.41
CA LEU A 35 15.49 -9.84 -6.19
C LEU A 35 14.67 -10.56 -7.25
N ARG A 36 15.14 -11.69 -7.77
CA ARG A 36 14.39 -12.53 -8.70
C ARG A 36 13.07 -13.02 -8.11
N VAL A 37 13.06 -13.40 -6.83
CA VAL A 37 11.84 -13.82 -6.13
C VAL A 37 10.80 -12.70 -6.11
N CYS A 38 11.23 -11.47 -5.81
CA CYS A 38 10.36 -10.29 -5.84
C CYS A 38 9.84 -10.01 -7.26
N ILE A 39 10.68 -10.19 -8.30
CA ILE A 39 10.26 -9.99 -9.69
C ILE A 39 9.14 -10.95 -10.07
N ASP A 40 9.25 -12.22 -9.69
CA ASP A 40 8.22 -13.23 -9.99
C ASP A 40 6.88 -12.89 -9.34
N TRP A 41 6.91 -12.38 -8.11
CA TRP A 41 5.72 -11.86 -7.43
C TRP A 41 5.15 -10.60 -8.12
N MET A 42 5.98 -9.59 -8.39
CA MET A 42 5.55 -8.37 -9.08
C MET A 42 4.96 -8.67 -10.47
N ALA A 43 5.49 -9.68 -11.15
CA ALA A 43 5.05 -10.09 -12.48
C ALA A 43 3.62 -10.64 -12.52
N MET A 44 3.04 -11.02 -11.38
CA MET A 44 1.66 -11.53 -11.32
C MET A 44 0.63 -10.52 -11.82
N ASP A 45 0.87 -9.22 -11.71
CA ASP A 45 0.02 -8.21 -12.33
C ASP A 45 -0.06 -8.41 -13.87
N TYR A 46 1.08 -8.62 -14.51
CA TYR A 46 1.15 -8.85 -15.96
C TYR A 46 0.57 -10.21 -16.36
N VAL A 47 0.72 -11.24 -15.52
CA VAL A 47 0.09 -12.55 -15.74
C VAL A 47 -1.43 -12.43 -15.76
N LEU A 48 -2.00 -11.71 -14.80
CA LEU A 48 -3.45 -11.53 -14.69
C LEU A 48 -4.03 -10.72 -15.87
N GLN A 49 -3.28 -9.76 -16.42
CA GLN A 49 -3.69 -9.01 -17.61
C GLN A 49 -3.77 -9.88 -18.89
N GLN A 50 -2.98 -10.94 -18.95
CA GLN A 50 -2.98 -11.89 -20.07
C GLN A 50 -3.98 -13.03 -19.89
N ASP A 51 -4.52 -13.24 -18.68
CA ASP A 51 -5.49 -14.31 -18.41
C ASP A 51 -6.89 -13.89 -18.84
N PRO A 52 -7.52 -14.60 -19.81
CA PRO A 52 -8.86 -14.26 -20.28
C PRO A 52 -9.94 -14.19 -19.19
N ARG A 53 -9.75 -14.91 -18.06
CA ARG A 53 -10.71 -14.93 -16.95
C ARG A 53 -10.77 -13.59 -16.22
N TYR A 54 -9.67 -12.85 -16.19
CA TYR A 54 -9.51 -11.61 -15.43
C TYR A 54 -9.33 -10.37 -16.29
N GLN A 55 -9.04 -10.54 -17.59
CA GLN A 55 -8.74 -9.44 -18.50
C GLN A 55 -9.79 -8.33 -18.50
N SER A 56 -11.09 -8.69 -18.50
CA SER A 56 -12.17 -7.71 -18.45
C SER A 56 -12.23 -6.90 -17.14
N LEU A 57 -11.69 -7.44 -16.05
CA LEU A 57 -11.61 -6.74 -14.77
C LEU A 57 -10.40 -5.81 -14.74
N VAL A 58 -9.21 -6.30 -15.15
CA VAL A 58 -7.92 -5.62 -14.92
C VAL A 58 -7.48 -4.72 -16.07
N THR A 59 -8.14 -4.79 -17.24
CA THR A 59 -7.83 -3.95 -18.40
C THR A 59 -9.04 -3.17 -18.91
N GLU A 60 -8.80 -2.09 -19.65
CA GLU A 60 -9.81 -1.26 -20.29
C GLU A 60 -9.36 -0.88 -21.69
N LYS A 61 -10.31 -0.65 -22.60
CA LYS A 61 -10.00 -0.11 -23.93
C LYS A 61 -9.68 1.38 -23.82
N THR A 62 -8.56 1.76 -24.43
CA THR A 62 -8.18 3.16 -24.61
C THR A 62 -9.00 3.81 -25.73
N GLU A 63 -8.91 5.13 -25.85
CA GLU A 63 -9.55 5.88 -26.95
C GLU A 63 -9.11 5.38 -28.34
N ASP A 64 -7.86 4.90 -28.44
CA ASP A 64 -7.28 4.33 -29.68
C ASP A 64 -7.70 2.87 -29.93
N GLY A 65 -8.55 2.30 -29.06
CA GLY A 65 -9.04 0.91 -29.14
C GLY A 65 -8.06 -0.17 -28.67
N GLU A 66 -6.88 0.21 -28.20
CA GLU A 66 -5.90 -0.70 -27.60
C GLU A 66 -6.32 -1.09 -26.18
N GLN A 67 -5.82 -2.21 -25.66
CA GLN A 67 -6.00 -2.60 -24.24
C GLN A 67 -4.95 -1.91 -23.38
N GLY A 68 -5.37 -1.22 -22.32
CA GLY A 68 -4.51 -0.65 -21.29
C GLY A 68 -4.84 -1.19 -19.91
N SER A 69 -3.91 -1.12 -18.98
CA SER A 69 -4.14 -1.49 -17.57
C SER A 69 -5.17 -0.53 -16.94
N PHE A 70 -6.24 -1.08 -16.36
CA PHE A 70 -7.30 -0.27 -15.73
C PHE A 70 -6.79 0.63 -14.61
N VAL A 71 -5.75 0.20 -13.89
CA VAL A 71 -5.20 0.98 -12.76
C VAL A 71 -4.58 2.32 -13.19
N PHE A 72 -4.28 2.49 -14.46
CA PHE A 72 -3.83 3.76 -15.02
C PHE A 72 -4.97 4.63 -15.57
N MET A 73 -6.18 4.08 -15.71
CA MET A 73 -7.32 4.88 -16.12
C MET A 73 -7.77 5.86 -15.06
N PRO A 74 -8.29 7.04 -15.41
CA PRO A 74 -8.87 7.97 -14.45
C PRO A 74 -10.11 7.36 -13.76
N GLN A 75 -10.21 7.49 -12.43
CA GLN A 75 -11.41 7.10 -11.70
C GLN A 75 -12.41 8.25 -11.72
N THR A 76 -13.57 8.05 -12.33
CA THR A 76 -14.60 9.07 -12.57
C THR A 76 -15.92 8.78 -11.86
N SER A 77 -16.04 7.61 -11.25
CA SER A 77 -17.28 7.17 -10.59
C SER A 77 -17.00 6.24 -9.39
N PRO A 78 -17.99 6.09 -8.47
CA PRO A 78 -17.94 5.08 -7.43
C PRO A 78 -17.69 3.66 -7.97
N LYS A 79 -18.20 3.35 -9.18
CA LYS A 79 -18.01 2.06 -9.84
C LYS A 79 -16.55 1.82 -10.21
N ASP A 80 -15.82 2.85 -10.62
CA ASP A 80 -14.39 2.74 -10.94
C ASP A 80 -13.57 2.45 -9.69
N LEU A 81 -13.88 3.10 -8.56
CA LEU A 81 -13.24 2.82 -7.27
C LEU A 81 -13.54 1.41 -6.77
N LEU A 82 -14.78 0.95 -6.91
CA LEU A 82 -15.16 -0.43 -6.56
C LEU A 82 -14.45 -1.44 -7.47
N ARG A 83 -14.35 -1.17 -8.78
CA ARG A 83 -13.56 -2.01 -9.71
C ARG A 83 -12.08 -2.05 -9.33
N LEU A 84 -11.50 -0.90 -9.03
CA LEU A 84 -10.12 -0.81 -8.53
C LEU A 84 -9.92 -1.66 -7.28
N ARG A 85 -10.90 -1.60 -6.37
CA ARG A 85 -10.92 -2.42 -5.15
C ARG A 85 -10.94 -3.92 -5.48
N GLU A 86 -11.79 -4.38 -6.40
CA GLU A 86 -11.83 -5.77 -6.83
C GLU A 86 -10.51 -6.24 -7.49
N ILE A 87 -9.83 -5.35 -8.23
CA ILE A 87 -8.48 -5.62 -8.78
C ILE A 87 -7.48 -5.85 -7.64
N VAL A 88 -7.46 -4.97 -6.65
CA VAL A 88 -6.53 -5.09 -5.51
C VAL A 88 -6.82 -6.35 -4.69
N LYS A 89 -8.09 -6.72 -4.50
CA LYS A 89 -8.48 -7.99 -3.85
C LYS A 89 -8.04 -9.21 -4.65
N LEU A 90 -8.21 -9.18 -5.97
CA LEU A 90 -7.74 -10.25 -6.85
C LEU A 90 -6.22 -10.41 -6.72
N TRP A 91 -5.47 -9.31 -6.78
CA TRP A 91 -4.02 -9.32 -6.58
C TRP A 91 -3.64 -9.95 -5.25
N ALA A 92 -4.26 -9.51 -4.16
CA ALA A 92 -3.97 -10.01 -2.82
C ALA A 92 -4.34 -11.50 -2.68
N ARG A 93 -5.49 -11.94 -3.20
CA ARG A 93 -5.89 -13.36 -3.14
C ARG A 93 -4.95 -14.28 -3.91
N VAL A 94 -4.49 -13.86 -5.10
CA VAL A 94 -3.54 -14.65 -5.92
C VAL A 94 -2.17 -14.72 -5.24
N CYS A 95 -1.79 -13.69 -4.50
CA CYS A 95 -0.49 -13.58 -3.84
C CYS A 95 -0.61 -13.67 -2.30
N TYR A 96 -1.47 -14.53 -1.79
CA TYR A 96 -1.56 -14.90 -0.36
C TYR A 96 -1.65 -13.71 0.61
N GLY A 97 -2.47 -12.72 0.29
CA GLY A 97 -2.68 -11.51 1.08
C GLY A 97 -1.82 -10.31 0.68
N LYS A 98 -0.85 -10.48 -0.22
CA LYS A 98 0.12 -9.44 -0.62
C LYS A 98 -0.05 -9.06 -2.09
N PRO A 99 -0.56 -7.87 -2.42
CA PRO A 99 -0.74 -7.47 -3.81
C PRO A 99 0.62 -7.30 -4.51
N PRO A 100 0.77 -7.72 -5.79
CA PRO A 100 2.01 -7.50 -6.55
C PRO A 100 2.32 -6.00 -6.65
N GLY A 101 3.58 -5.64 -6.38
CA GLY A 101 4.00 -4.25 -6.25
C GLY A 101 4.13 -3.46 -7.55
N ALA A 102 4.04 -4.12 -8.72
CA ALA A 102 4.40 -3.51 -10.01
C ALA A 102 3.72 -2.16 -10.31
N LYS A 103 2.46 -1.99 -9.93
CA LYS A 103 1.68 -0.76 -10.15
C LYS A 103 0.93 -0.30 -8.89
N PHE A 104 1.02 -1.06 -7.80
CA PHE A 104 0.15 -0.94 -6.64
C PHE A 104 0.22 0.45 -5.99
N VAL A 105 1.42 0.92 -5.65
CA VAL A 105 1.60 2.22 -4.96
C VAL A 105 1.63 3.37 -5.97
N GLY A 106 2.28 3.17 -7.11
CA GLY A 106 2.48 4.21 -8.11
C GLY A 106 1.19 4.76 -8.73
N LYS A 107 0.15 3.89 -8.92
CA LYS A 107 -1.16 4.34 -9.42
C LYS A 107 -1.83 5.35 -8.48
N ASP A 108 -1.66 5.17 -7.16
CA ASP A 108 -2.25 6.07 -6.16
C ASP A 108 -1.56 7.44 -6.19
N GLY A 109 -0.24 7.46 -6.42
CA GLY A 109 0.53 8.68 -6.63
C GLY A 109 0.14 9.40 -7.92
N LEU A 110 -0.04 8.66 -9.01
CA LEU A 110 -0.51 9.20 -10.28
C LEU A 110 -1.87 9.88 -10.13
N ASN A 111 -2.81 9.25 -9.42
CA ASN A 111 -4.12 9.83 -9.16
C ASN A 111 -4.03 11.09 -8.28
N ALA A 112 -3.18 11.09 -7.26
CA ALA A 112 -2.97 12.24 -6.41
C ALA A 112 -2.44 13.47 -7.19
N VAL A 113 -1.39 13.29 -8.01
CA VAL A 113 -0.86 14.39 -8.83
C VAL A 113 -1.86 14.85 -9.89
N THR A 114 -2.68 13.94 -10.45
CA THR A 114 -3.72 14.31 -11.41
C THR A 114 -4.74 15.28 -10.82
N VAL A 115 -5.15 15.06 -9.57
CA VAL A 115 -6.07 15.97 -8.88
C VAL A 115 -5.40 17.29 -8.55
N VAL A 116 -4.25 17.24 -7.87
CA VAL A 116 -3.67 18.45 -7.28
C VAL A 116 -3.03 19.38 -8.30
N THR A 117 -2.47 18.85 -9.40
CA THR A 117 -1.90 19.70 -10.45
C THR A 117 -2.93 20.59 -11.14
N LYS A 118 -4.19 20.17 -11.25
CA LYS A 118 -5.26 21.03 -11.75
C LYS A 118 -5.51 22.24 -10.84
N ARG A 119 -5.44 22.03 -9.53
CA ARG A 119 -5.55 23.13 -8.53
C ARG A 119 -4.36 24.08 -8.63
N ILE A 120 -3.15 23.55 -8.79
CA ILE A 120 -1.93 24.36 -8.96
C ILE A 120 -2.03 25.19 -10.24
N ASP A 121 -2.39 24.58 -11.36
CA ASP A 121 -2.52 25.27 -12.65
C ASP A 121 -3.54 26.40 -12.60
N LYS A 122 -4.65 26.21 -11.89
CA LYS A 122 -5.69 27.23 -11.68
C LYS A 122 -5.19 28.43 -10.87
N GLU A 123 -4.33 28.21 -9.85
CA GLU A 123 -3.81 29.29 -8.99
C GLU A 123 -2.59 29.98 -9.60
N TYR A 124 -1.68 29.22 -10.21
CA TYR A 124 -0.38 29.71 -10.68
C TYR A 124 -0.25 29.87 -12.20
N GLY A 125 -1.23 29.43 -12.98
CA GLY A 125 -1.18 29.49 -14.44
C GLY A 125 -0.13 28.54 -15.05
N THR A 126 0.24 27.50 -14.35
CA THR A 126 1.19 26.46 -14.80
C THR A 126 0.50 25.48 -15.79
N LYS A 127 1.24 24.49 -16.28
CA LYS A 127 0.73 23.42 -17.16
C LYS A 127 1.08 22.02 -16.64
N TYR A 128 1.05 21.86 -15.33
CA TYR A 128 1.42 20.57 -14.72
C TYR A 128 0.36 19.48 -14.97
N ALA A 129 -0.91 19.83 -15.00
CA ALA A 129 -1.98 18.88 -15.31
C ALA A 129 -1.84 18.28 -16.71
N GLU A 130 -1.46 19.10 -17.72
CA GLU A 130 -1.16 18.64 -19.07
C GLU A 130 0.01 17.62 -19.07
N ARG A 131 1.09 17.91 -18.33
CA ARG A 131 2.25 17.00 -18.18
C ARG A 131 1.89 15.69 -17.50
N VAL A 132 1.07 15.74 -16.46
CA VAL A 132 0.58 14.54 -15.77
C VAL A 132 -0.30 13.69 -16.69
N GLU A 133 -1.14 14.33 -17.51
CA GLU A 133 -1.99 13.61 -18.47
C GLU A 133 -1.15 12.91 -19.56
N GLU A 134 -0.15 13.60 -20.11
CA GLU A 134 0.78 12.99 -21.07
C GLU A 134 1.62 11.86 -20.44
N TYR A 135 2.00 12.01 -19.17
CA TYR A 135 2.68 10.96 -18.45
C TYR A 135 1.75 9.75 -18.19
N ARG A 136 0.47 9.97 -17.88
CA ARG A 136 -0.54 8.92 -17.76
C ARG A 136 -0.71 8.16 -19.08
N LYS A 137 -0.84 8.87 -20.21
CA LYS A 137 -0.89 8.27 -21.54
C LYS A 137 0.38 7.46 -21.85
N PHE A 138 1.55 7.96 -21.45
CA PHE A 138 2.80 7.22 -21.57
C PHE A 138 2.72 5.90 -20.79
N LEU A 139 2.26 5.88 -19.54
CA LEU A 139 2.12 4.67 -18.72
C LEU A 139 1.09 3.70 -19.33
N ILE A 140 -0.02 4.19 -19.85
CA ILE A 140 -1.02 3.36 -20.54
C ILE A 140 -0.41 2.68 -21.77
N ARG A 141 0.35 3.42 -22.60
CA ARG A 141 0.98 2.88 -23.82
C ARG A 141 2.11 1.90 -23.53
N THR A 142 2.89 2.14 -22.49
CA THR A 142 4.10 1.35 -22.18
C THR A 142 3.84 0.25 -21.18
N ASP A 143 2.76 0.32 -20.41
CA ASP A 143 2.43 -0.56 -19.29
C ASP A 143 3.60 -0.76 -18.30
N ASN A 144 4.35 0.34 -18.06
CA ASN A 144 5.50 0.33 -17.16
C ASN A 144 5.09 0.02 -15.73
N SER A 145 5.93 -0.73 -15.02
CA SER A 145 5.86 -0.79 -13.56
C SER A 145 6.26 0.56 -12.96
N ILE A 146 5.57 0.94 -11.88
CA ILE A 146 5.69 2.27 -11.30
C ILE A 146 5.74 2.23 -9.78
N ALA A 147 6.84 2.69 -9.19
CA ALA A 147 6.98 2.90 -7.76
C ALA A 147 6.62 4.34 -7.36
N LEU A 148 6.49 4.58 -6.05
CA LEU A 148 6.21 5.91 -5.50
C LEU A 148 7.17 6.26 -4.37
N GLY A 149 7.91 7.36 -4.52
CA GLY A 149 8.79 7.93 -3.53
C GLY A 149 8.18 9.12 -2.79
N MET A 150 7.41 8.86 -1.73
CA MET A 150 6.86 9.93 -0.90
C MET A 150 7.73 10.24 0.32
N THR A 151 8.08 9.22 1.10
CA THR A 151 8.76 9.41 2.39
C THR A 151 10.19 9.86 2.21
N ASP A 152 10.53 11.07 2.69
CA ASP A 152 11.91 11.55 2.79
C ASP A 152 12.62 10.92 3.99
N VAL A 153 13.95 10.89 3.98
CA VAL A 153 14.77 10.35 5.10
C VAL A 153 14.55 11.16 6.39
N LYS A 154 14.28 12.46 6.26
CA LYS A 154 13.85 13.40 7.31
C LYS A 154 14.91 13.89 8.28
N GLY A 155 16.04 13.22 8.49
CA GLY A 155 17.06 13.63 9.43
C GLY A 155 16.51 13.92 10.84
N ASP A 156 16.78 15.10 11.38
CA ASP A 156 16.18 15.58 12.63
C ASP A 156 14.70 15.93 12.40
N ARG A 157 13.80 15.15 12.98
CA ARG A 157 12.34 15.26 12.79
C ARG A 157 11.73 16.48 13.47
N SER A 158 12.45 17.15 14.39
CA SER A 158 12.04 18.41 15.01
C SER A 158 12.25 19.59 14.06
N LEU A 159 13.13 19.46 13.07
CA LEU A 159 13.47 20.49 12.12
C LEU A 159 12.64 20.39 10.82
N ARG A 160 12.46 21.53 10.19
CA ARG A 160 11.85 21.62 8.85
C ARG A 160 12.87 21.25 7.77
N PRO A 161 12.39 20.90 6.54
CA PRO A 161 13.29 20.54 5.44
C PRO A 161 14.42 21.54 5.19
N SER A 162 14.11 22.84 5.15
CA SER A 162 15.08 23.91 4.92
C SER A 162 16.03 24.21 6.10
N LYS A 163 15.78 23.61 7.27
CA LYS A 163 16.57 23.84 8.50
C LYS A 163 17.36 22.62 8.94
N GLN A 164 17.41 21.58 8.14
CA GLN A 164 18.11 20.33 8.47
C GLN A 164 19.63 20.55 8.62
N GLN A 165 20.24 19.78 9.53
CA GLN A 165 21.65 19.76 9.86
C GLN A 165 22.12 18.31 10.00
N PRO A 166 23.38 17.95 9.71
CA PRO A 166 24.49 18.82 9.26
C PRO A 166 24.43 19.18 7.76
N HIS A 167 23.51 18.60 6.98
CA HIS A 167 23.32 18.93 5.56
C HIS A 167 21.84 19.03 5.20
N GLN A 168 21.54 19.57 4.04
CA GLN A 168 20.16 19.85 3.61
C GLN A 168 19.51 18.73 2.80
N ASP A 169 20.22 17.65 2.48
CA ASP A 169 19.81 16.63 1.52
C ASP A 169 19.03 15.45 2.15
N TYR A 170 18.53 15.61 3.40
CA TYR A 170 17.62 14.65 4.03
C TYR A 170 16.22 14.62 3.40
N TYR A 171 15.90 15.64 2.60
CA TYR A 171 14.70 15.75 1.78
C TYR A 171 15.11 15.98 0.35
N VAL A 172 14.36 15.45 -0.60
CA VAL A 172 14.60 15.74 -2.02
C VAL A 172 14.28 17.20 -2.30
N ARG A 173 15.23 17.89 -2.93
CA ARG A 173 15.12 19.31 -3.26
C ARG A 173 15.67 19.65 -4.64
N ILE A 174 15.23 20.76 -5.18
CA ILE A 174 15.79 21.37 -6.39
C ILE A 174 17.12 22.02 -6.00
N VAL A 175 18.20 21.68 -6.70
CA VAL A 175 19.54 22.30 -6.52
C VAL A 175 19.89 23.22 -7.66
N GLU A 176 19.32 23.02 -8.84
CA GLU A 176 19.52 23.86 -10.02
C GLU A 176 18.26 23.87 -10.89
N GLU A 177 17.90 25.03 -11.43
CA GLU A 177 16.88 25.18 -12.45
C GLU A 177 17.56 25.47 -13.80
N ARG A 178 17.15 24.70 -14.84
CA ARG A 178 17.60 24.86 -16.22
C ARG A 178 16.40 25.16 -17.12
N LYS A 179 16.67 25.62 -18.33
CA LYS A 179 15.64 25.87 -19.33
C LYS A 179 14.87 24.58 -19.66
N GLU A 180 15.57 23.46 -19.72
CA GLU A 180 15.05 22.15 -20.13
C GLU A 180 14.49 21.33 -18.97
N GLY A 181 14.70 21.74 -17.70
CA GLY A 181 14.27 20.97 -16.53
C GLY A 181 14.87 21.45 -15.22
N ILE A 182 14.92 20.56 -14.26
CA ILE A 182 15.49 20.80 -12.93
C ILE A 182 16.53 19.74 -12.60
N VAL A 183 17.48 20.07 -11.73
CA VAL A 183 18.40 19.11 -11.10
C VAL A 183 17.98 18.93 -9.65
N VAL A 184 17.86 17.68 -9.20
CA VAL A 184 17.43 17.35 -7.85
C VAL A 184 18.49 16.57 -7.09
N ARG A 185 18.54 16.78 -5.76
CA ARG A 185 19.38 16.05 -4.82
C ARG A 185 18.62 15.72 -3.56
N GLY A 186 19.00 14.63 -2.89
CA GLY A 186 18.39 14.19 -1.63
C GLY A 186 18.07 12.70 -1.64
N ALA A 187 17.28 12.23 -0.69
CA ALA A 187 16.93 10.82 -0.60
C ALA A 187 15.50 10.58 -0.15
N LYS A 188 14.93 9.50 -0.67
CA LYS A 188 13.66 8.90 -0.22
C LYS A 188 13.94 7.58 0.48
N ALA A 189 13.16 7.24 1.49
CA ALA A 189 13.25 5.99 2.26
C ALA A 189 11.94 5.21 2.22
N HIS A 190 12.02 3.91 2.40
CA HIS A 190 10.86 2.99 2.40
C HIS A 190 10.10 3.04 1.06
N ILE A 191 10.84 3.02 -0.07
CA ILE A 191 10.23 3.08 -1.39
C ILE A 191 10.06 1.67 -1.93
N SER A 192 8.84 1.18 -1.76
CA SER A 192 8.47 -0.19 -2.13
C SER A 192 8.68 -0.42 -3.62
N GLU A 193 9.38 -1.51 -3.94
CA GLU A 193 9.65 -2.02 -5.29
C GLU A 193 10.42 -1.07 -6.21
N ALA A 194 11.05 0.00 -5.69
CA ALA A 194 11.82 0.93 -6.53
C ALA A 194 12.94 0.23 -7.33
N PRO A 195 13.72 -0.73 -6.79
CA PRO A 195 14.74 -1.45 -7.55
C PRO A 195 14.20 -2.28 -8.72
N LEU A 196 12.91 -2.60 -8.71
CA LEU A 196 12.23 -3.51 -9.64
C LEU A 196 11.15 -2.81 -10.48
N SER A 197 11.01 -1.48 -10.34
CA SER A 197 10.09 -0.67 -11.13
C SER A 197 10.81 0.01 -12.31
N ASN A 198 10.08 0.30 -13.38
CA ASN A 198 10.61 1.06 -14.52
C ASN A 198 10.62 2.55 -14.22
N GLU A 199 9.61 3.05 -13.54
CA GLU A 199 9.37 4.46 -13.27
C GLU A 199 9.17 4.67 -11.76
N ILE A 200 9.53 5.86 -11.26
CA ILE A 200 9.31 6.27 -9.88
C ILE A 200 8.67 7.65 -9.89
N ILE A 201 7.47 7.80 -9.32
CA ILE A 201 6.88 9.12 -9.03
C ILE A 201 7.40 9.61 -7.69
N ILE A 202 7.85 10.84 -7.63
CA ILE A 202 8.33 11.49 -6.41
C ILE A 202 7.33 12.55 -5.95
N LEU A 203 6.94 12.45 -4.68
CA LEU A 203 6.02 13.38 -4.02
C LEU A 203 6.66 14.01 -2.79
N PRO A 204 6.26 15.23 -2.40
CA PRO A 204 6.59 15.77 -1.08
C PRO A 204 5.86 14.99 0.02
N CYS A 205 6.49 14.79 1.17
CA CYS A 205 5.92 13.96 2.24
C CYS A 205 5.14 14.74 3.32
N ARG A 206 5.05 16.05 3.23
CA ARG A 206 4.44 16.92 4.26
C ARG A 206 4.08 18.30 3.74
N ALA A 207 3.26 19.03 4.51
CA ALA A 207 3.03 20.45 4.29
C ALA A 207 4.33 21.25 4.46
N MET A 208 4.55 22.22 3.59
CA MET A 208 5.74 23.07 3.53
C MET A 208 5.42 24.53 3.78
N ARG A 209 6.45 25.34 3.99
CA ARG A 209 6.37 26.81 4.11
C ARG A 209 7.24 27.44 3.02
N GLU A 210 7.19 28.75 2.92
CA GLU A 210 7.94 29.50 1.90
C GLU A 210 9.45 29.19 1.93
N ASP A 211 10.05 29.12 3.12
CA ASP A 211 11.48 28.72 3.29
C ASP A 211 11.80 27.32 2.75
N ASP A 212 10.78 26.45 2.64
CA ASP A 212 10.93 25.08 2.12
C ASP A 212 10.66 24.99 0.61
N LYS A 213 10.56 26.11 -0.12
CA LYS A 213 10.18 26.14 -1.54
C LYS A 213 10.96 25.18 -2.42
N ALA A 214 12.27 25.06 -2.21
CA ALA A 214 13.12 24.15 -2.98
C ALA A 214 12.80 22.67 -2.79
N TYR A 215 12.13 22.31 -1.69
CA TYR A 215 11.70 20.94 -1.33
C TYR A 215 10.27 20.64 -1.79
N ALA A 216 9.52 21.67 -2.20
CA ALA A 216 8.17 21.51 -2.74
C ALA A 216 8.27 21.07 -4.21
N VAL A 217 8.65 19.82 -4.44
CA VAL A 217 8.88 19.27 -5.77
C VAL A 217 8.17 17.93 -5.95
N SER A 218 7.57 17.74 -7.14
CA SER A 218 6.98 16.48 -7.58
C SER A 218 7.33 16.22 -9.04
N PHE A 219 7.74 14.99 -9.35
CA PHE A 219 8.19 14.61 -10.69
C PHE A 219 8.13 13.10 -10.88
N ALA A 220 8.31 12.64 -12.12
CA ALA A 220 8.56 11.25 -12.47
C ALA A 220 9.98 11.06 -13.01
N VAL A 221 10.61 9.94 -12.66
CA VAL A 221 11.95 9.60 -13.08
C VAL A 221 12.07 8.11 -13.41
N PRO A 222 12.77 7.72 -14.51
CA PRO A 222 13.07 6.31 -14.76
C PRO A 222 14.07 5.79 -13.73
N ALA A 223 13.89 4.53 -13.30
CA ALA A 223 14.72 3.92 -12.27
C ALA A 223 16.22 3.78 -12.64
N ASN A 224 16.53 3.89 -13.93
CA ASN A 224 17.90 3.89 -14.47
C ASN A 224 18.47 5.29 -14.74
N ALA A 225 17.85 6.35 -14.24
CA ALA A 225 18.33 7.71 -14.46
C ALA A 225 19.76 7.89 -13.94
N LYS A 226 20.58 8.65 -14.69
CA LYS A 226 21.94 8.98 -14.29
C LYS A 226 21.94 9.77 -12.98
N GLY A 227 22.74 9.34 -12.01
CA GLY A 227 22.81 9.93 -10.67
C GLY A 227 21.82 9.31 -9.66
N LEU A 228 20.96 8.39 -10.10
CA LEU A 228 20.05 7.67 -9.21
C LEU A 228 20.71 6.40 -8.68
N THR A 229 20.66 6.20 -7.36
CA THR A 229 21.13 4.97 -6.70
C THR A 229 20.02 4.39 -5.82
N LEU A 230 19.79 3.09 -5.94
CA LEU A 230 18.76 2.34 -5.23
C LEU A 230 19.45 1.36 -4.27
N ILE A 231 19.16 1.48 -2.97
CA ILE A 231 19.71 0.58 -1.95
C ILE A 231 18.55 -0.21 -1.35
N SER A 232 18.50 -1.51 -1.66
CA SER A 232 17.51 -2.43 -1.09
C SER A 232 17.62 -2.50 0.42
N ALA A 233 16.49 -2.52 1.11
CA ALA A 233 16.43 -2.92 2.51
C ALA A 233 16.94 -4.36 2.67
N GLU A 234 17.33 -4.74 3.88
CA GLU A 234 17.76 -6.10 4.18
C GLU A 234 16.62 -7.09 3.90
N PRO A 235 16.84 -8.07 3.01
CA PRO A 235 15.81 -9.04 2.64
C PRO A 235 15.60 -10.08 3.75
N GLU A 236 14.33 -10.41 4.01
CA GLU A 236 13.96 -11.48 4.95
C GLU A 236 13.56 -12.79 4.25
N ILE A 237 14.04 -13.02 3.03
CA ILE A 237 13.75 -14.27 2.32
C ILE A 237 14.58 -15.41 2.94
N LYS A 238 13.86 -16.31 3.58
CA LYS A 238 14.46 -17.55 4.13
C LYS A 238 14.26 -18.69 3.14
N GLU A 239 15.36 -19.27 2.64
CA GLU A 239 15.34 -20.43 1.75
C GLU A 239 14.33 -20.29 0.58
N PRO A 240 14.61 -19.49 -0.46
CA PRO A 240 13.72 -19.33 -1.62
C PRO A 240 13.24 -20.70 -2.14
N GLY A 241 11.90 -20.84 -2.33
CA GLY A 241 11.30 -22.07 -2.81
C GLY A 241 11.02 -23.16 -1.75
N ASN A 242 11.40 -22.96 -0.49
CA ASN A 242 10.99 -23.85 0.61
C ASN A 242 9.59 -23.50 1.10
N PHE A 243 8.57 -23.85 0.33
CA PHE A 243 7.15 -23.60 0.64
C PHE A 243 6.59 -24.45 1.80
N PHE A 244 7.31 -25.41 2.31
CA PHE A 244 6.89 -26.13 3.50
C PHE A 244 7.16 -25.30 4.76
N ASP A 245 8.37 -24.80 4.92
CA ASP A 245 8.78 -24.06 6.12
C ASP A 245 8.40 -22.58 6.08
N ASN A 246 8.33 -21.97 4.88
CA ASN A 246 8.07 -20.58 4.65
C ASN A 246 7.05 -20.40 3.49
N PRO A 247 5.76 -20.73 3.70
CA PRO A 247 4.78 -20.83 2.62
C PRO A 247 4.57 -19.53 1.83
N ILE A 248 4.77 -18.38 2.45
CA ILE A 248 4.62 -17.05 1.85
C ILE A 248 6.00 -16.42 1.60
N SER A 249 6.83 -16.29 2.62
CA SER A 249 8.10 -15.56 2.56
C SER A 249 9.17 -16.25 1.70
N ALA A 250 8.97 -17.52 1.29
CA ALA A 250 9.81 -18.18 0.29
C ALA A 250 9.56 -17.68 -1.15
N SER A 251 8.48 -16.96 -1.41
CA SER A 251 8.09 -16.48 -2.75
C SER A 251 7.65 -15.02 -2.81
N ILE A 252 7.35 -14.41 -1.68
CA ILE A 252 6.87 -13.03 -1.59
C ILE A 252 7.73 -12.27 -0.60
N TYR A 253 8.31 -11.18 -1.06
CA TYR A 253 9.07 -10.27 -0.25
C TYR A 253 8.94 -8.85 -0.80
N LEU A 254 8.48 -7.92 0.03
CA LEU A 254 8.39 -6.51 -0.33
C LEU A 254 9.79 -5.88 -0.32
N ASN A 255 10.31 -5.55 -1.50
CA ASN A 255 11.63 -4.94 -1.64
C ASN A 255 11.58 -3.43 -1.47
N ASP A 256 11.54 -2.98 -0.23
CA ASP A 256 11.70 -1.55 0.05
C ASP A 256 13.14 -1.09 -0.22
N ALA A 257 13.29 0.15 -0.65
CA ALA A 257 14.60 0.71 -0.93
C ALA A 257 14.74 2.16 -0.47
N MET A 258 15.98 2.55 -0.20
CA MET A 258 16.39 3.94 -0.21
C MET A 258 16.67 4.36 -1.66
N VAL A 259 16.11 5.50 -2.07
CA VAL A 259 16.31 6.09 -3.41
C VAL A 259 17.09 7.37 -3.24
N ILE A 260 18.34 7.38 -3.71
CA ILE A 260 19.28 8.48 -3.56
C ILE A 260 19.44 9.23 -4.89
N PHE A 261 19.23 10.53 -4.84
CA PHE A 261 19.40 11.46 -5.96
C PHE A 261 20.69 12.24 -5.77
N ASP A 262 21.65 12.03 -6.67
CA ASP A 262 22.90 12.75 -6.72
C ASP A 262 22.97 13.54 -8.04
N ASP A 263 22.50 14.78 -7.98
CA ASP A 263 22.36 15.69 -9.12
C ASP A 263 21.65 15.09 -10.34
N VAL A 264 20.47 14.49 -10.06
CA VAL A 264 19.64 13.88 -11.10
C VAL A 264 18.90 14.94 -11.89
N PHE A 265 19.06 14.96 -13.21
CA PHE A 265 18.33 15.84 -14.10
C PHE A 265 16.93 15.29 -14.39
N ILE A 266 15.92 16.14 -14.22
CA ILE A 266 14.52 15.86 -14.51
C ILE A 266 14.03 16.83 -15.59
N PRO A 267 13.67 16.36 -16.79
CA PRO A 267 13.18 17.21 -17.86
C PRO A 267 11.80 17.80 -17.56
N ASN A 268 11.49 18.95 -18.13
CA ASN A 268 10.28 19.72 -17.80
C ASN A 268 8.96 18.94 -17.93
N GLU A 269 8.85 18.07 -18.93
CA GLU A 269 7.67 17.24 -19.19
C GLU A 269 7.41 16.20 -18.09
N ARG A 270 8.41 15.93 -17.24
CA ARG A 270 8.31 15.02 -16.11
C ARG A 270 8.18 15.74 -14.74
N VAL A 271 8.15 17.08 -14.73
CA VAL A 271 7.99 17.89 -13.52
C VAL A 271 6.53 18.27 -13.33
N PHE A 272 5.97 17.88 -12.19
CA PHE A 272 4.54 18.03 -11.84
C PHE A 272 4.30 19.09 -10.76
N MET A 273 5.33 19.53 -10.05
CA MET A 273 5.33 20.67 -9.13
C MET A 273 6.75 21.17 -8.95
N LYS A 274 6.95 22.48 -8.94
CA LYS A 274 8.27 23.13 -8.85
C LYS A 274 8.22 24.39 -7.97
N GLY A 275 8.11 24.17 -6.65
CA GLY A 275 8.18 25.27 -5.68
C GLY A 275 6.84 25.85 -5.21
N GLU A 276 5.71 25.31 -5.66
CA GLU A 276 4.37 25.69 -5.19
C GLU A 276 4.10 25.08 -3.81
N TRP A 277 4.85 25.53 -2.82
CA TRP A 277 4.95 24.96 -1.48
C TRP A 277 3.62 24.83 -0.73
N ARG A 278 2.62 25.67 -1.05
CA ARG A 278 1.28 25.61 -0.44
C ARG A 278 0.58 24.29 -0.76
N PHE A 279 0.86 23.71 -1.93
CA PHE A 279 0.23 22.46 -2.42
C PHE A 279 1.00 21.18 -2.02
N ALA A 280 2.17 21.30 -1.39
CA ALA A 280 2.93 20.12 -0.95
C ALA A 280 2.15 19.24 0.03
N GLY A 281 1.42 19.88 0.97
CA GLY A 281 0.51 19.19 1.89
C GLY A 281 -0.68 18.53 1.19
N ASP A 282 -1.23 19.17 0.17
CA ASP A 282 -2.39 18.67 -0.59
C ASP A 282 -2.03 17.43 -1.39
N ILE A 283 -0.84 17.40 -2.03
CA ILE A 283 -0.34 16.19 -2.72
C ILE A 283 -0.20 15.03 -1.72
N ALA A 284 0.43 15.28 -0.57
CA ALA A 284 0.62 14.26 0.46
C ALA A 284 -0.73 13.75 1.02
N TYR A 285 -1.68 14.63 1.24
CA TYR A 285 -3.02 14.30 1.71
C TYR A 285 -3.81 13.50 0.66
N MET A 286 -3.79 13.95 -0.60
CA MET A 286 -4.52 13.28 -1.67
C MET A 286 -3.96 11.88 -1.95
N PHE A 287 -2.62 11.72 -1.99
CA PHE A 287 -2.01 10.41 -2.05
C PHE A 287 -2.47 9.51 -0.88
N GLY A 288 -2.47 10.05 0.35
CA GLY A 288 -2.95 9.31 1.50
C GLY A 288 -4.39 8.80 1.36
N ASN A 289 -5.28 9.56 0.73
CA ASN A 289 -6.67 9.13 0.53
C ASN A 289 -6.78 7.95 -0.44
N PHE A 290 -6.11 7.99 -1.60
CA PHE A 290 -6.10 6.88 -2.54
C PHE A 290 -5.38 5.65 -1.98
N HIS A 291 -4.21 5.86 -1.38
CA HIS A 291 -3.37 4.75 -0.94
C HIS A 291 -3.94 4.01 0.28
N ARG A 292 -4.64 4.70 1.18
CA ARG A 292 -5.32 4.06 2.32
C ARG A 292 -6.48 3.18 1.87
N LEU A 293 -7.20 3.55 0.80
CA LEU A 293 -8.19 2.66 0.18
C LEU A 293 -7.53 1.40 -0.38
N SER A 294 -6.45 1.56 -1.13
CA SER A 294 -5.71 0.42 -1.70
C SER A 294 -5.18 -0.50 -0.60
N ALA A 295 -4.65 0.10 0.48
CA ALA A 295 -4.10 -0.59 1.63
C ALA A 295 -5.15 -1.42 2.38
N GLU A 296 -6.26 -0.80 2.78
CA GLU A 296 -7.30 -1.51 3.52
C GLU A 296 -7.93 -2.63 2.68
N THR A 297 -7.96 -2.45 1.36
CA THR A 297 -8.53 -3.44 0.43
C THR A 297 -7.73 -4.73 0.41
N TYR A 298 -6.40 -4.67 0.30
CA TYR A 298 -5.61 -5.90 0.34
C TYR A 298 -5.58 -6.50 1.74
N LYS A 299 -5.63 -5.67 2.78
CA LYS A 299 -5.66 -6.11 4.17
C LYS A 299 -6.97 -6.84 4.51
N ALA A 300 -8.09 -6.43 3.93
CA ALA A 300 -9.33 -7.21 4.03
C ALA A 300 -9.16 -8.62 3.42
N ALA A 301 -8.49 -8.74 2.26
CA ALA A 301 -8.20 -10.03 1.66
C ALA A 301 -7.14 -10.83 2.44
N GLU A 302 -6.17 -10.19 3.08
CA GLU A 302 -5.23 -10.82 4.00
C GLU A 302 -5.93 -11.41 5.23
N LEU A 303 -6.94 -10.71 5.76
CA LEU A 303 -7.74 -11.21 6.87
C LEU A 303 -8.57 -12.46 6.49
N GLU A 304 -8.98 -12.64 5.24
CA GLU A 304 -9.58 -13.90 4.78
C GLU A 304 -8.63 -15.09 5.04
N LEU A 305 -7.33 -14.90 4.78
CA LEU A 305 -6.30 -15.91 5.04
C LEU A 305 -6.09 -16.14 6.53
N VAL A 306 -6.05 -15.09 7.34
CA VAL A 306 -5.90 -15.18 8.80
C VAL A 306 -7.07 -15.92 9.44
N VAL A 307 -8.32 -15.58 9.07
CA VAL A 307 -9.52 -16.27 9.54
C VAL A 307 -9.53 -17.72 9.11
N GLY A 308 -9.19 -17.99 7.84
CA GLY A 308 -9.10 -19.34 7.30
C GLY A 308 -8.06 -20.20 8.01
N ALA A 309 -6.86 -19.66 8.26
CA ALA A 309 -5.80 -20.34 8.98
C ALA A 309 -6.20 -20.66 10.44
N ALA A 310 -6.87 -19.71 11.11
CA ALA A 310 -7.37 -19.89 12.47
C ALA A 310 -8.45 -20.98 12.57
N ALA A 311 -9.44 -20.95 11.67
CA ALA A 311 -10.52 -21.91 11.62
C ALA A 311 -10.00 -23.33 11.31
N LEU A 312 -9.13 -23.44 10.30
CA LEU A 312 -8.53 -24.72 9.89
C LEU A 312 -7.63 -25.29 11.00
N MET A 313 -6.88 -24.45 11.71
CA MET A 313 -6.03 -24.87 12.81
C MET A 313 -6.87 -25.37 14.02
N ALA A 314 -7.97 -24.69 14.32
CA ALA A 314 -8.91 -25.15 15.35
C ALA A 314 -9.48 -26.53 15.01
N GLU A 315 -9.82 -26.77 13.74
CA GLU A 315 -10.30 -28.07 13.26
C GLU A 315 -9.21 -29.14 13.37
N TYR A 316 -7.97 -28.85 12.91
CA TYR A 316 -6.85 -29.81 12.93
C TYR A 316 -6.38 -30.16 14.34
N ASN A 317 -6.57 -29.25 15.30
CA ASN A 317 -6.35 -29.51 16.71
C ASN A 317 -7.57 -30.17 17.41
N GLY A 318 -8.72 -30.27 16.75
CA GLY A 318 -9.96 -30.85 17.33
C GLY A 318 -10.61 -29.97 18.40
N VAL A 319 -10.39 -28.67 18.37
CA VAL A 319 -10.86 -27.69 19.38
C VAL A 319 -11.90 -26.70 18.85
N GLU A 320 -12.41 -26.91 17.63
CA GLU A 320 -13.34 -26.02 16.93
C GLU A 320 -14.66 -25.79 17.69
N LYS A 321 -15.00 -26.67 18.61
CA LYS A 321 -16.23 -26.58 19.45
C LYS A 321 -15.96 -25.96 20.83
N ALA A 322 -14.73 -25.68 21.18
CA ALA A 322 -14.41 -25.08 22.48
C ALA A 322 -14.88 -23.61 22.53
N PRO A 323 -15.66 -23.18 23.53
CA PRO A 323 -16.23 -21.82 23.58
C PRO A 323 -15.19 -20.72 23.44
N HIS A 324 -14.04 -20.83 24.12
CA HIS A 324 -12.96 -19.83 24.04
C HIS A 324 -12.27 -19.77 22.67
N ILE A 325 -12.36 -20.82 21.83
CA ILE A 325 -11.92 -20.81 20.44
C ILE A 325 -12.96 -20.16 19.55
N GLN A 326 -14.25 -20.50 19.76
CA GLN A 326 -15.35 -19.87 19.02
C GLN A 326 -15.40 -18.36 19.23
N ASP A 327 -15.17 -17.88 20.44
CA ASP A 327 -15.09 -16.44 20.73
C ASP A 327 -13.97 -15.74 19.93
N LYS A 328 -12.79 -16.37 19.83
CA LYS A 328 -11.68 -15.83 19.04
C LYS A 328 -11.98 -15.84 17.55
N LEU A 329 -12.56 -16.93 17.04
CA LEU A 329 -12.96 -17.03 15.63
C LEU A 329 -14.04 -16.00 15.28
N ALA A 330 -15.04 -15.81 16.15
CA ALA A 330 -16.07 -14.78 15.97
C ALA A 330 -15.45 -13.37 15.93
N TRP A 331 -14.50 -13.08 16.79
CA TRP A 331 -13.78 -11.80 16.78
C TRP A 331 -12.97 -11.60 15.49
N LEU A 332 -12.28 -12.65 15.00
CA LEU A 332 -11.51 -12.59 13.75
C LEU A 332 -12.44 -12.35 12.55
N VAL A 333 -13.60 -13.00 12.49
CA VAL A 333 -14.62 -12.74 11.44
C VAL A 333 -15.12 -11.31 11.53
N LEU A 334 -15.49 -10.81 12.73
CA LEU A 334 -15.90 -9.42 12.92
C LEU A 334 -14.84 -8.45 12.42
N TYR A 335 -13.58 -8.71 12.73
CA TYR A 335 -12.45 -7.85 12.30
C TYR A 335 -12.31 -7.82 10.77
N ALA A 336 -12.40 -8.98 10.10
CA ALA A 336 -12.33 -9.10 8.65
C ALA A 336 -13.51 -8.39 7.96
N GLU A 337 -14.74 -8.69 8.38
CA GLU A 337 -15.97 -8.12 7.80
C GLU A 337 -16.06 -6.61 8.04
N ALA A 338 -15.73 -6.12 9.23
CA ALA A 338 -15.74 -4.69 9.50
C ALA A 338 -14.72 -3.93 8.62
N THR A 339 -13.52 -4.49 8.41
CA THR A 339 -12.52 -3.91 7.51
C THR A 339 -13.05 -3.84 6.08
N GLU A 340 -13.67 -4.92 5.59
CA GLU A 340 -14.28 -4.99 4.25
C GLU A 340 -15.39 -3.94 4.05
N ILE A 341 -16.32 -3.84 5.01
CA ILE A 341 -17.47 -2.91 4.96
C ILE A 341 -17.00 -1.46 4.95
N MET A 342 -16.04 -1.10 5.81
CA MET A 342 -15.53 0.27 5.89
C MET A 342 -14.85 0.71 4.59
N GLY A 343 -14.04 -0.14 3.98
CA GLY A 343 -13.40 0.16 2.72
C GLY A 343 -14.37 0.26 1.55
N ARG A 344 -15.34 -0.63 1.49
CA ARG A 344 -16.42 -0.54 0.51
C ARG A 344 -17.20 0.77 0.65
N SER A 345 -17.53 1.16 1.88
CA SER A 345 -18.20 2.44 2.15
C SER A 345 -17.37 3.65 1.72
N ALA A 346 -16.04 3.59 1.80
CA ALA A 346 -15.17 4.65 1.31
C ALA A 346 -15.29 4.87 -0.21
N CYS A 347 -15.56 3.80 -0.99
CA CYS A 347 -15.82 3.88 -2.43
C CYS A 347 -17.23 4.39 -2.74
N GLU A 348 -18.24 3.83 -2.07
CA GLU A 348 -19.66 4.14 -2.33
C GLU A 348 -20.00 5.59 -1.97
N HIS A 349 -19.34 6.16 -0.96
CA HIS A 349 -19.49 7.55 -0.52
C HIS A 349 -18.30 8.42 -0.95
N CYS A 350 -17.69 8.12 -2.09
CA CYS A 350 -16.54 8.86 -2.61
C CYS A 350 -16.85 10.36 -2.79
N VAL A 351 -15.80 11.14 -2.86
CA VAL A 351 -15.87 12.60 -3.05
C VAL A 351 -15.52 12.93 -4.50
N SER A 352 -16.35 13.76 -5.14
CA SER A 352 -16.05 14.29 -6.47
C SER A 352 -15.11 15.50 -6.36
N GLU A 353 -14.11 15.55 -7.23
CA GLU A 353 -13.23 16.72 -7.35
C GLU A 353 -13.90 17.79 -8.22
N PRO A 354 -14.16 18.98 -7.69
CA PRO A 354 -14.97 19.99 -8.40
C PRO A 354 -14.41 20.42 -9.77
N ASP A 355 -13.08 20.49 -9.89
CA ASP A 355 -12.39 20.98 -11.08
C ASP A 355 -11.97 19.87 -12.05
N SER A 356 -12.42 18.63 -11.80
CA SER A 356 -12.13 17.47 -12.66
C SER A 356 -13.30 16.48 -12.62
N ASN A 357 -13.36 15.56 -13.58
CA ASN A 357 -14.31 14.45 -13.54
C ASN A 357 -13.86 13.31 -12.60
N LEU A 358 -12.83 13.55 -11.77
CA LEU A 358 -12.25 12.52 -10.91
C LEU A 358 -13.03 12.38 -9.60
N VAL A 359 -13.04 11.18 -9.08
CA VAL A 359 -13.49 10.88 -7.72
C VAL A 359 -12.34 10.29 -6.90
N TYR A 360 -12.36 10.52 -5.60
CA TYR A 360 -11.44 9.89 -4.67
C TYR A 360 -12.19 9.30 -3.47
N PRO A 361 -11.62 8.29 -2.81
CA PRO A 361 -12.29 7.63 -1.68
C PRO A 361 -12.69 8.62 -0.59
N ASN A 362 -13.82 8.36 0.08
CA ASN A 362 -14.20 9.17 1.23
C ASN A 362 -13.07 9.18 2.27
N PRO A 363 -12.46 10.35 2.56
CA PRO A 363 -11.28 10.41 3.43
C PRO A 363 -11.55 9.96 4.85
N MET A 364 -12.75 10.24 5.41
CA MET A 364 -13.12 9.79 6.75
C MET A 364 -13.14 8.27 6.82
N TYR A 365 -13.83 7.61 5.89
CA TYR A 365 -14.03 6.16 5.90
C TYR A 365 -12.74 5.40 5.60
N ALA A 366 -11.93 5.88 4.64
CA ALA A 366 -10.63 5.27 4.34
C ALA A 366 -9.66 5.36 5.54
N ASN A 367 -9.67 6.49 6.27
CA ASN A 367 -8.84 6.63 7.47
C ASN A 367 -9.33 5.78 8.64
N ILE A 368 -10.66 5.65 8.82
CA ILE A 368 -11.24 4.78 9.85
C ILE A 368 -10.88 3.33 9.57
N ALA A 369 -11.05 2.86 8.33
CA ALA A 369 -10.73 1.49 7.93
C ALA A 369 -9.26 1.15 8.21
N LYS A 370 -8.34 2.02 7.76
CA LYS A 370 -6.90 1.81 7.97
C LYS A 370 -6.51 1.84 9.46
N LEU A 371 -7.06 2.77 10.23
CA LEU A 371 -6.81 2.86 11.67
C LEU A 371 -7.36 1.63 12.41
N PHE A 372 -8.59 1.23 12.10
CA PHE A 372 -9.23 0.06 12.71
C PHE A 372 -8.42 -1.21 12.45
N PHE A 373 -7.96 -1.40 11.20
CA PHE A 373 -7.10 -2.53 10.87
C PHE A 373 -5.81 -2.50 11.72
N ALA A 374 -5.09 -1.39 11.71
CA ALA A 374 -3.79 -1.29 12.38
C ALA A 374 -3.88 -1.43 13.91
N ASP A 375 -4.92 -0.86 14.54
CA ASP A 375 -5.13 -0.94 15.99
C ASP A 375 -5.49 -2.38 16.46
N ASN A 376 -6.01 -3.23 15.57
CA ASN A 376 -6.47 -4.59 15.91
C ASN A 376 -5.56 -5.71 15.40
N TRP A 377 -4.55 -5.43 14.57
CA TRP A 377 -3.69 -6.43 13.95
C TRP A 377 -2.99 -7.34 14.97
N HIS A 378 -2.35 -6.77 16.00
CA HIS A 378 -1.65 -7.56 17.00
C HIS A 378 -2.60 -8.42 17.87
N GLN A 379 -3.87 -8.04 17.98
CA GLN A 379 -4.87 -8.89 18.62
C GLN A 379 -5.22 -10.08 17.74
N ALA A 380 -5.31 -9.90 16.40
CA ALA A 380 -5.52 -10.99 15.45
C ALA A 380 -4.33 -11.96 15.45
N THR A 381 -3.11 -11.45 15.38
CA THR A 381 -1.86 -12.23 15.49
C THR A 381 -1.84 -13.06 16.77
N LYS A 382 -2.14 -12.43 17.91
CA LYS A 382 -2.23 -13.13 19.21
C LYS A 382 -3.25 -14.25 19.19
N TYR A 383 -4.45 -14.03 18.64
CA TYR A 383 -5.48 -15.06 18.59
C TYR A 383 -5.10 -16.21 17.69
N LEU A 384 -4.50 -15.93 16.54
CA LEU A 384 -4.03 -16.96 15.61
C LEU A 384 -2.95 -17.84 16.23
N GLN A 385 -1.96 -17.24 16.90
CA GLN A 385 -0.91 -17.96 17.62
C GLN A 385 -1.46 -18.79 18.79
N ASP A 386 -2.41 -18.26 19.55
CA ASP A 386 -3.00 -18.96 20.70
C ASP A 386 -3.87 -20.16 20.27
N ILE A 387 -4.62 -20.05 19.17
CA ILE A 387 -5.35 -21.19 18.55
C ILE A 387 -4.39 -22.29 18.08
N ALA A 388 -3.25 -21.89 17.52
CA ALA A 388 -2.24 -22.83 17.03
C ALA A 388 -1.41 -23.46 18.18
N GLY A 389 -1.21 -22.72 19.27
CA GLY A 389 -0.45 -23.17 20.43
C GLY A 389 1.07 -23.06 20.26
N GLY A 390 1.82 -23.45 21.28
CA GLY A 390 3.27 -23.28 21.35
C GLY A 390 4.07 -23.97 20.25
N ILE A 391 3.48 -24.92 19.53
CA ILE A 391 4.12 -25.64 18.43
C ILE A 391 4.45 -24.69 17.24
N VAL A 392 3.83 -23.55 17.14
CA VAL A 392 4.22 -22.51 16.15
C VAL A 392 5.69 -22.13 16.27
N ALA A 393 6.20 -22.07 17.51
CA ALA A 393 7.61 -21.78 17.77
C ALA A 393 8.53 -22.99 17.64
N THR A 394 8.03 -24.20 17.89
CA THR A 394 8.87 -25.40 18.14
C THR A 394 8.68 -26.51 17.08
N ALA A 395 7.88 -26.29 16.03
CA ALA A 395 7.68 -27.28 14.99
C ALA A 395 9.01 -27.64 14.26
N PRO A 396 9.26 -28.93 14.00
CA PRO A 396 10.45 -29.36 13.25
C PRO A 396 10.44 -28.79 11.82
N SER A 397 11.62 -28.78 11.19
CA SER A 397 11.77 -28.33 9.80
C SER A 397 11.24 -29.38 8.80
N SER A 398 11.08 -28.95 7.55
CA SER A 398 10.81 -29.89 6.45
C SER A 398 11.89 -30.95 6.32
N LYS A 399 13.16 -30.58 6.56
CA LYS A 399 14.29 -31.51 6.52
C LYS A 399 14.17 -32.60 7.56
N ASP A 400 13.67 -32.28 8.75
CA ASP A 400 13.39 -33.28 9.80
C ASP A 400 12.18 -34.14 9.41
N TYR A 401 11.09 -33.52 8.97
CA TYR A 401 9.85 -34.22 8.63
C TYR A 401 10.07 -35.23 7.49
N PHE A 402 10.84 -34.88 6.46
CA PHE A 402 11.14 -35.76 5.32
C PHE A 402 12.38 -36.64 5.52
N ASN A 403 13.03 -36.61 6.69
CA ASN A 403 14.13 -37.53 7.01
C ASN A 403 13.58 -38.94 7.31
N PRO A 404 13.92 -39.97 6.51
CA PRO A 404 13.36 -41.30 6.68
C PRO A 404 13.67 -41.96 8.03
N GLU A 405 14.73 -41.55 8.73
CA GLU A 405 15.09 -42.10 10.03
C GLU A 405 14.16 -41.67 11.16
N ILE A 406 13.54 -40.51 11.04
CA ILE A 406 12.70 -39.89 12.10
C ILE A 406 11.28 -39.54 11.64
N HIS A 407 10.97 -39.68 10.35
CA HIS A 407 9.67 -39.39 9.77
C HIS A 407 8.51 -40.02 10.55
N ASP A 408 8.56 -41.33 10.76
CA ASP A 408 7.50 -42.09 11.42
C ASP A 408 7.29 -41.64 12.88
N MET A 409 8.35 -41.19 13.55
CA MET A 409 8.26 -40.64 14.90
C MET A 409 7.57 -39.29 14.88
N ILE A 410 7.94 -38.39 13.96
CA ILE A 410 7.34 -37.08 13.82
C ILE A 410 5.87 -37.23 13.42
N ASP A 411 5.58 -38.07 12.43
CA ASP A 411 4.21 -38.30 11.95
C ASP A 411 3.30 -38.80 13.09
N LYS A 412 3.80 -39.76 13.88
CA LYS A 412 3.08 -40.30 15.04
C LYS A 412 2.84 -39.30 16.15
N TYR A 413 3.87 -38.54 16.55
CA TYR A 413 3.79 -37.72 17.79
C TYR A 413 3.34 -36.29 17.55
N LEU A 414 3.39 -35.78 16.31
CA LEU A 414 2.89 -34.45 15.95
C LEU A 414 1.56 -34.47 15.22
N GLY A 415 0.90 -35.64 15.14
CA GLY A 415 -0.47 -35.75 14.66
C GLY A 415 -1.45 -34.91 15.47
N GLY A 416 -2.52 -34.49 14.82
CA GLY A 416 -3.63 -33.74 15.43
C GLY A 416 -4.90 -34.59 15.54
N LYS A 417 -6.04 -34.02 15.14
CA LYS A 417 -7.32 -34.74 15.07
C LYS A 417 -7.24 -35.96 14.15
N ALA A 418 -7.86 -37.06 14.56
CA ALA A 418 -7.87 -38.30 13.80
C ALA A 418 -8.40 -38.05 12.37
N GLY A 419 -7.70 -38.62 11.36
CA GLY A 419 -8.02 -38.45 9.94
C GLY A 419 -7.37 -37.23 9.28
N ILE A 420 -6.66 -36.36 10.02
CA ILE A 420 -5.87 -35.26 9.48
C ILE A 420 -4.42 -35.71 9.33
N PRO A 421 -3.81 -35.69 8.12
CA PRO A 421 -2.41 -35.99 7.94
C PRO A 421 -1.53 -35.03 8.75
N THR A 422 -0.50 -35.53 9.40
CA THR A 422 0.45 -34.72 10.17
C THR A 422 1.13 -33.68 9.31
N GLU A 423 1.44 -34.01 8.04
CA GLU A 423 1.99 -33.06 7.08
C GLU A 423 1.10 -31.82 6.90
N HIS A 424 -0.22 -32.00 6.74
CA HIS A 424 -1.14 -30.89 6.57
C HIS A 424 -1.15 -29.98 7.81
N ARG A 425 -1.13 -30.59 8.99
CA ARG A 425 -1.08 -29.84 10.25
C ARG A 425 0.22 -29.06 10.38
N LEU A 426 1.36 -29.67 10.05
CA LEU A 426 2.67 -29.01 10.09
C LEU A 426 2.76 -27.86 9.09
N ARG A 427 2.30 -28.04 7.85
CA ARG A 427 2.24 -26.98 6.84
C ARG A 427 1.42 -25.79 7.32
N LEU A 428 0.27 -26.03 7.98
CA LEU A 428 -0.57 -24.97 8.52
C LEU A 428 0.11 -24.25 9.69
N ILE A 429 0.81 -24.97 10.56
CA ILE A 429 1.62 -24.38 11.65
C ILE A 429 2.72 -23.48 11.06
N LYS A 430 3.39 -23.92 9.99
CA LYS A 430 4.40 -23.11 9.31
C LYS A 430 3.80 -21.87 8.64
N LEU A 431 2.61 -21.97 8.05
CA LEU A 431 1.87 -20.84 7.52
C LEU A 431 1.56 -19.82 8.63
N ILE A 432 1.07 -20.27 9.77
CA ILE A 432 0.75 -19.39 10.90
C ILE A 432 2.01 -18.69 11.42
N ARG A 433 3.13 -19.42 11.52
CA ARG A 433 4.42 -18.84 11.88
C ARG A 433 4.87 -17.77 10.90
N ASP A 434 4.76 -18.04 9.60
CA ASP A 434 5.16 -17.14 8.54
C ASP A 434 4.30 -15.87 8.50
N LEU A 435 2.99 -15.98 8.76
CA LEU A 435 2.07 -14.85 8.86
C LEU A 435 2.28 -13.98 10.11
N THR A 436 2.71 -14.56 11.24
CA THR A 436 2.66 -13.90 12.54
C THR A 436 4.03 -13.59 13.17
N SER A 437 5.13 -13.89 12.47
CA SER A 437 6.49 -13.65 12.97
C SER A 437 7.48 -13.28 11.86
N SER A 438 7.01 -12.63 10.80
CA SER A 438 7.81 -12.18 9.68
C SER A 438 7.91 -10.66 9.61
N TYR A 439 8.68 -10.16 8.65
CA TYR A 439 8.75 -8.75 8.26
C TYR A 439 7.37 -8.09 8.12
N GLU A 440 6.40 -8.83 7.60
CA GLU A 440 5.04 -8.34 7.36
C GLU A 440 4.29 -7.98 8.66
N ASP A 441 4.53 -8.70 9.75
CA ASP A 441 3.95 -8.39 11.05
C ASP A 441 4.41 -7.02 11.57
N VAL A 442 5.68 -6.68 11.32
CA VAL A 442 6.26 -5.37 11.66
C VAL A 442 5.75 -4.26 10.72
N LEU A 443 5.69 -4.54 9.42
CA LEU A 443 5.27 -3.58 8.40
C LEU A 443 3.81 -3.14 8.58
N THR A 444 2.93 -4.04 8.91
CA THR A 444 1.46 -3.86 8.96
C THR A 444 1.03 -2.66 9.82
N LEU A 445 1.75 -2.34 10.88
CA LEU A 445 1.41 -1.21 11.75
C LEU A 445 1.65 0.15 11.08
N HIS A 446 2.77 0.31 10.39
CA HIS A 446 3.24 1.61 9.87
C HIS A 446 3.08 1.81 8.36
N ALA A 447 2.83 0.75 7.62
CA ALA A 447 2.56 0.86 6.20
C ALA A 447 1.37 1.81 5.94
N GLU A 448 1.45 2.58 4.84
CA GLU A 448 0.46 3.57 4.39
C GLU A 448 0.25 4.74 5.37
N GLY A 449 1.25 5.03 6.17
CA GLY A 449 1.30 6.14 7.11
C GLY A 449 1.04 5.73 8.57
N SER A 450 1.53 6.57 9.48
CA SER A 450 1.45 6.31 10.91
C SER A 450 0.02 6.40 11.45
N LEU A 451 -0.28 5.66 12.53
CA LEU A 451 -1.53 5.75 13.29
C LEU A 451 -1.88 7.19 13.71
N ALA A 452 -0.85 7.97 14.08
CA ALA A 452 -1.03 9.37 14.44
C ALA A 452 -1.58 10.20 13.28
N ALA A 453 -1.14 9.96 12.04
CA ALA A 453 -1.63 10.67 10.86
C ALA A 453 -3.10 10.33 10.57
N GLN A 454 -3.51 9.07 10.73
CA GLN A 454 -4.89 8.67 10.56
C GLN A 454 -5.80 9.27 11.64
N ARG A 455 -5.40 9.22 12.91
CA ARG A 455 -6.15 9.84 14.02
C ARG A 455 -6.30 11.35 13.82
N LEU A 456 -5.24 12.03 13.39
CA LEU A 456 -5.30 13.46 13.08
C LEU A 456 -6.27 13.75 11.93
N SER A 457 -6.27 12.95 10.87
CA SER A 457 -7.20 13.09 9.74
C SER A 457 -8.65 12.88 10.18
N ILE A 458 -8.92 11.83 10.96
CA ILE A 458 -10.26 11.54 11.51
C ILE A 458 -10.74 12.69 12.41
N TYR A 459 -9.86 13.21 13.28
CA TYR A 459 -10.18 14.36 14.13
C TYR A 459 -10.52 15.60 13.30
N ALA A 460 -9.70 15.91 12.30
CA ALA A 460 -9.90 17.10 11.46
C ALA A 460 -11.17 17.02 10.59
N LEU A 461 -11.57 15.81 10.17
CA LEU A 461 -12.76 15.57 9.36
C LEU A 461 -14.03 15.39 10.20
N GLY A 462 -13.90 15.20 11.53
CA GLY A 462 -15.01 14.95 12.44
C GLY A 462 -15.94 16.16 12.55
N ASP A 463 -17.24 15.93 12.35
CA ASP A 463 -18.28 16.95 12.55
C ASP A 463 -18.60 17.14 14.05
N PHE A 464 -17.67 17.79 14.76
CA PHE A 464 -17.86 18.11 16.17
C PHE A 464 -19.02 19.08 16.40
N GLY A 465 -19.40 19.88 15.39
CA GLY A 465 -20.59 20.73 15.45
C GLY A 465 -21.85 19.92 15.67
N LYS A 466 -22.05 18.88 14.87
CA LYS A 466 -23.15 17.92 14.97
C LYS A 466 -23.18 17.22 16.33
N TYR A 467 -22.05 16.71 16.80
CA TYR A 467 -21.98 15.97 18.08
C TYR A 467 -22.26 16.88 19.28
N LYS A 468 -21.71 18.10 19.28
CA LYS A 468 -21.99 19.11 20.31
C LYS A 468 -23.46 19.51 20.33
N ALA A 469 -24.09 19.70 19.15
CA ALA A 469 -25.50 20.03 19.07
C ALA A 469 -26.40 18.93 19.66
N ALA A 470 -26.08 17.65 19.42
CA ALA A 470 -26.77 16.54 20.06
C ALA A 470 -26.70 16.61 21.59
N ALA A 471 -25.50 16.81 22.14
CA ALA A 471 -25.28 16.91 23.57
C ALA A 471 -26.00 18.14 24.20
N LYS A 472 -25.90 19.31 23.56
CA LYS A 472 -26.61 20.53 24.00
C LYS A 472 -28.12 20.33 24.04
N ARG A 473 -28.66 19.71 22.98
CA ARG A 473 -30.09 19.40 22.92
C ARG A 473 -30.53 18.48 24.09
N ALA A 474 -29.80 17.43 24.35
CA ALA A 474 -30.08 16.51 25.45
C ALA A 474 -29.95 17.19 26.82
N ALA A 475 -28.94 18.05 27.00
CA ALA A 475 -28.71 18.83 28.21
C ALA A 475 -29.61 20.08 28.30
N ARG A 476 -30.44 20.38 27.30
CA ARG A 476 -31.30 21.57 27.21
C ARG A 476 -30.51 22.88 27.27
N ILE A 477 -29.29 22.92 26.79
CA ILE A 477 -28.47 24.12 26.69
C ILE A 477 -28.93 24.93 25.48
N LYS A 478 -29.35 26.21 25.71
CA LYS A 478 -29.78 27.15 24.68
C LYS A 478 -28.77 28.29 24.63
N ASP A 479 -27.76 28.21 23.80
CA ASP A 479 -26.71 29.23 23.62
C ASP A 479 -26.73 29.88 22.23
N GLY A 480 -27.79 29.64 21.45
CA GLY A 480 -27.95 30.20 20.10
C GLY A 480 -27.10 29.50 19.02
N THR A 481 -26.33 28.44 19.36
CA THR A 481 -25.57 27.70 18.39
C THR A 481 -26.30 26.39 18.05
N GLU A 482 -26.90 26.34 16.87
CA GLU A 482 -27.65 25.20 16.38
C GLU A 482 -26.92 24.54 15.21
N HIS A 483 -27.13 23.21 15.05
CA HIS A 483 -26.68 22.47 13.89
C HIS A 483 -27.89 22.04 13.04
N PRO A 484 -27.82 22.13 11.67
CA PRO A 484 -28.97 21.88 10.79
C PRO A 484 -29.70 20.55 11.03
N VAL A 485 -28.96 19.50 11.42
CA VAL A 485 -29.53 18.16 11.71
C VAL A 485 -30.46 18.20 12.92
N TYR A 486 -30.21 19.08 13.90
CA TYR A 486 -30.96 19.11 15.16
C TYR A 486 -31.93 20.28 15.28
N SER A 487 -31.72 21.40 14.55
CA SER A 487 -32.59 22.57 14.57
C SER A 487 -33.98 22.31 14.01
N GLN A 488 -34.12 21.32 13.10
CA GLN A 488 -35.39 20.95 12.48
C GLN A 488 -36.18 19.90 13.26
N LEU A 489 -35.60 19.34 14.34
CA LEU A 489 -36.27 18.30 15.12
C LEU A 489 -37.27 18.92 16.12
N PRO A 490 -38.47 18.31 16.33
CA PRO A 490 -39.44 18.78 17.31
C PRO A 490 -38.85 18.74 18.72
N GLU A 491 -39.33 19.62 19.60
CA GLU A 491 -38.93 19.63 21.01
C GLU A 491 -39.39 18.37 21.71
N PHE A 492 -38.55 17.83 22.63
CA PHE A 492 -38.91 16.72 23.51
C PHE A 492 -38.77 17.12 24.99
N PRO A 493 -39.74 16.80 25.87
CA PRO A 493 -41.05 16.20 25.56
C PRO A 493 -41.97 17.15 24.78
N PRO A 494 -42.93 16.66 24.01
CA PRO A 494 -43.88 17.50 23.31
C PRO A 494 -44.62 18.35 24.33
N LYS A 495 -44.88 19.63 23.99
CA LYS A 495 -45.77 20.47 24.78
C LYS A 495 -47.21 19.96 24.54
N ILE A 496 -47.83 19.45 25.58
CA ILE A 496 -49.23 19.02 25.58
C ILE A 496 -50.11 20.26 25.65
#